data_ce0588de29f13d6070cfaa6fe461a0b9
#
_entry.id   ce0588de29f13d6070cfaa6fe461a0b9
#
_cell.length_a   1.000
_cell.length_b   1.000
_cell.length_c   1.000
_cell.angle_alpha   90.00
_cell.angle_beta   90.00
_cell.angle_gamma   90.00
#
_symmetry.space_group_name_H-M   'P 1'
#
loop_
_entity.id
_entity.type
_entity.pdbx_description
1 polymer ?
#
loop_
_entity_poly.entity_id
_entity_poly.type
_entity_poly.pdbx_seq_one_letter_code
_entity_poly.pdbx_strand_id
1 'polypeptide(L)'
;MLLRKSFLLLAVSAVLGLQAQNPIVQTYYTADPAPMVYDGRVYMYTTHDEDETINNFFTMHNWRAYSSADMVNWTDHGVVASLKDFTWSDKDNGAWAPQAIERNGKFYLYCPIHGDGVAVLVADSPTGPFHDPIGKRLINDTPDIWHDIDPTVFIDDDGQAYLFWGNPKVFYVKLNEDMISYDRSVGEKGIMSLDMSVEAFGGQKDENGVVRSNYTEGPWVYKRKDLYYLVYAAAGIPEYIAYSTATSVEGPWTYQGFIMERAPHLAFTNHPGVIDFKDRSYFFYHTHELSNGEGFKRSVSVEPFAYNEDGSIPLLKPTKAGVTESLAPLNPFQRVEAETIAWSEGLKTEKSSKTGVYVSSINNGDYLMVRDVDFGDGAKRFLAGVASGTEGGSIEIRLGALDGKLLGVCTVSNTRGWNTWEVQAARISKAKGVHDLYFVFKGGEGDLFNFDWWTLE
;
A
#
# COMPACT_ATOMS: atom_id res chain seq x y z
N MET A 1 -43.02 31.65 47.24
CA MET A 1 -42.17 32.16 46.19
C MET A 1 -40.94 31.31 46.18
N LEU A 2 -40.94 30.16 45.40
CA LEU A 2 -39.86 29.20 45.33
C LEU A 2 -39.09 29.48 44.06
N LEU A 3 -37.81 29.87 44.18
CA LEU A 3 -36.85 29.99 43.07
C LEU A 3 -36.39 28.61 42.64
N ARG A 4 -36.74 28.19 41.43
CA ARG A 4 -36.16 27.05 40.75
C ARG A 4 -34.81 27.49 40.17
N LYS A 5 -33.69 26.93 40.67
CA LYS A 5 -32.38 27.02 40.03
C LYS A 5 -32.30 25.98 38.91
N SER A 6 -32.34 26.45 37.66
CA SER A 6 -32.04 25.62 36.49
C SER A 6 -30.53 25.47 36.38
N PHE A 7 -30.03 24.23 36.52
CA PHE A 7 -28.66 23.87 36.15
C PHE A 7 -28.62 23.64 34.63
N LEU A 8 -27.92 24.51 33.94
CA LEU A 8 -27.57 24.30 32.52
C LEU A 8 -26.36 23.34 32.47
N LEU A 9 -26.59 22.10 32.06
CA LEU A 9 -25.50 21.17 31.71
C LEU A 9 -24.95 21.62 30.35
N LEU A 10 -23.80 22.23 30.34
CA LEU A 10 -23.00 22.38 29.12
C LEU A 10 -22.41 21.00 28.74
N ALA A 11 -23.02 20.36 27.75
CA ALA A 11 -22.39 19.23 27.07
C ALA A 11 -21.21 19.77 26.24
N VAL A 12 -20.01 19.60 26.73
CA VAL A 12 -18.81 19.80 25.94
C VAL A 12 -18.73 18.59 25.00
N SER A 13 -19.20 18.76 23.78
CA SER A 13 -18.94 17.83 22.70
C SER A 13 -17.43 17.95 22.39
N ALA A 14 -16.63 17.00 22.84
CA ALA A 14 -15.29 16.80 22.31
C ALA A 14 -15.45 16.48 20.83
N VAL A 15 -15.15 17.41 19.96
CA VAL A 15 -14.91 17.13 18.55
C VAL A 15 -13.60 16.33 18.55
N LEU A 16 -13.71 15.01 18.56
CA LEU A 16 -12.62 14.13 18.19
C LEU A 16 -12.35 14.49 16.71
N GLY A 17 -11.31 15.26 16.47
CA GLY A 17 -10.80 15.48 15.13
C GLY A 17 -10.50 14.11 14.54
N LEU A 18 -11.21 13.72 13.48
CA LEU A 18 -10.89 12.54 12.70
C LEU A 18 -9.42 12.72 12.25
N GLN A 19 -8.55 11.90 12.79
CA GLN A 19 -7.14 11.92 12.46
C GLN A 19 -6.98 11.35 11.05
N ALA A 20 -6.17 12.00 10.21
CA ALA A 20 -5.89 11.51 8.86
C ALA A 20 -5.25 10.12 8.94
N GLN A 21 -5.74 9.20 8.09
CA GLN A 21 -5.17 7.87 7.90
C GLN A 21 -4.65 7.69 6.46
N ASN A 22 -5.12 8.53 5.53
CA ASN A 22 -4.63 8.61 4.16
C ASN A 22 -3.68 9.79 3.99
N PRO A 23 -2.55 9.60 3.30
CA PRO A 23 -2.06 8.35 2.74
C PRO A 23 -1.56 7.39 3.83
N ILE A 24 -1.65 6.06 3.58
CA ILE A 24 -1.35 5.02 4.58
C ILE A 24 0.15 4.75 4.79
N VAL A 25 1.02 5.29 3.95
CA VAL A 25 2.48 5.25 4.06
C VAL A 25 2.99 6.68 3.98
N GLN A 26 3.78 7.12 4.98
CA GLN A 26 4.36 8.47 5.02
C GLN A 26 5.89 8.46 4.93
N THR A 27 6.53 7.30 5.11
CA THR A 27 7.99 7.16 5.10
C THR A 27 8.58 7.22 3.70
N TYR A 28 7.80 6.89 2.67
CA TYR A 28 8.18 6.90 1.26
C TYR A 28 7.03 7.31 0.36
N TYR A 29 7.34 7.84 -0.81
CA TYR A 29 6.36 8.00 -1.88
C TYR A 29 6.09 6.64 -2.51
N THR A 30 4.81 6.24 -2.53
CA THR A 30 4.36 4.92 -2.98
C THR A 30 3.18 5.06 -3.93
N ALA A 31 3.13 4.22 -4.94
CA ALA A 31 2.04 4.24 -5.90
C ALA A 31 1.63 2.82 -6.33
N ASP A 32 0.62 2.76 -7.18
CA ASP A 32 0.18 1.55 -7.87
C ASP A 32 -0.08 0.39 -6.87
N PRO A 33 -0.99 0.60 -5.89
CA PRO A 33 -1.18 -0.34 -4.80
C PRO A 33 -1.76 -1.67 -5.28
N ALA A 34 -1.05 -2.75 -5.01
CA ALA A 34 -1.47 -4.11 -5.34
C ALA A 34 -1.66 -4.94 -4.07
N PRO A 35 -2.85 -4.90 -3.46
CA PRO A 35 -3.14 -5.64 -2.24
C PRO A 35 -3.36 -7.14 -2.50
N MET A 36 -2.85 -7.98 -1.62
CA MET A 36 -3.06 -9.43 -1.58
C MET A 36 -3.43 -9.86 -0.15
N VAL A 37 -4.48 -10.66 -0.02
CA VAL A 37 -4.85 -11.26 1.27
C VAL A 37 -4.19 -12.61 1.42
N TYR A 38 -3.42 -12.79 2.49
CA TYR A 38 -2.81 -14.06 2.83
C TYR A 38 -2.66 -14.22 4.34
N ASP A 39 -2.95 -15.40 4.87
CA ASP A 39 -2.81 -15.79 6.28
C ASP A 39 -3.32 -14.74 7.29
N GLY A 40 -4.54 -14.22 7.04
CA GLY A 40 -5.21 -13.28 7.93
C GLY A 40 -4.62 -11.85 7.92
N ARG A 41 -3.79 -11.52 6.95
CA ARG A 41 -3.21 -10.19 6.72
C ARG A 41 -3.43 -9.73 5.29
N VAL A 42 -3.41 -8.42 5.11
CA VAL A 42 -3.27 -7.79 3.79
C VAL A 42 -1.80 -7.47 3.58
N TYR A 43 -1.24 -7.92 2.46
CA TYR A 43 0.06 -7.52 1.96
C TYR A 43 -0.17 -6.58 0.78
N MET A 44 0.42 -5.41 0.79
CA MET A 44 0.33 -4.42 -0.27
C MET A 44 1.70 -4.25 -0.91
N TYR A 45 1.79 -4.51 -2.20
CA TYR A 45 2.97 -4.23 -3.01
C TYR A 45 2.78 -2.91 -3.72
N THR A 46 3.86 -2.14 -3.86
CA THR A 46 3.80 -0.81 -4.47
C THR A 46 5.01 -0.55 -5.34
N THR A 47 4.87 0.35 -6.31
CA THR A 47 6.02 1.09 -6.81
C THR A 47 6.57 1.98 -5.70
N HIS A 48 7.84 2.35 -5.84
CA HIS A 48 8.50 3.36 -5.02
C HIS A 48 8.88 4.53 -5.93
N ASP A 49 8.14 5.63 -5.81
CA ASP A 49 8.50 6.88 -6.45
C ASP A 49 9.67 7.48 -5.66
N GLU A 50 10.80 7.70 -6.29
CA GLU A 50 12.00 8.21 -5.62
C GLU A 50 11.83 9.65 -5.12
N ASP A 51 12.52 10.01 -4.05
CA ASP A 51 12.49 11.37 -3.48
C ASP A 51 12.97 12.42 -4.48
N GLU A 52 13.86 12.05 -5.41
CA GLU A 52 14.35 12.89 -6.50
C GLU A 52 13.98 12.31 -7.87
N THR A 53 13.38 13.13 -8.72
CA THR A 53 12.97 12.71 -10.06
C THR A 53 14.04 13.01 -11.10
N ILE A 54 14.24 12.10 -12.05
CA ILE A 54 15.11 12.30 -13.20
C ILE A 54 14.28 12.92 -14.33
N ASN A 55 14.71 14.07 -14.85
CA ASN A 55 14.06 14.80 -15.95
C ASN A 55 12.56 15.12 -15.68
N ASN A 56 12.18 15.33 -14.44
CA ASN A 56 10.78 15.55 -14.04
C ASN A 56 9.85 14.47 -14.62
N PHE A 57 10.20 13.21 -14.40
CA PHE A 57 9.44 12.05 -14.85
C PHE A 57 9.50 10.95 -13.79
N PHE A 58 8.69 9.90 -13.94
CA PHE A 58 8.68 8.75 -13.06
C PHE A 58 10.07 8.16 -12.87
N THR A 59 10.53 8.12 -11.63
CA THR A 59 11.83 7.56 -11.23
C THR A 59 11.60 6.49 -10.19
N MET A 60 11.78 5.23 -10.59
CA MET A 60 11.42 4.06 -9.80
C MET A 60 12.43 2.94 -10.06
N HIS A 61 13.14 2.52 -9.00
CA HIS A 61 14.22 1.53 -9.09
C HIS A 61 13.86 0.19 -8.46
N ASN A 62 12.78 0.16 -7.66
CA ASN A 62 12.45 -0.99 -6.81
C ASN A 62 10.96 -1.02 -6.45
N TRP A 63 10.54 -2.16 -5.89
CA TRP A 63 9.21 -2.39 -5.35
C TRP A 63 9.29 -2.64 -3.85
N ARG A 64 8.34 -2.07 -3.11
CA ARG A 64 8.23 -2.20 -1.67
C ARG A 64 7.01 -3.04 -1.29
N ALA A 65 7.04 -3.61 -0.10
CA ALA A 65 5.88 -4.30 0.45
C ALA A 65 5.56 -3.79 1.85
N TYR A 66 4.28 -3.74 2.14
CA TYR A 66 3.71 -3.38 3.43
C TYR A 66 2.68 -4.41 3.84
N SER A 67 2.42 -4.60 5.13
CA SER A 67 1.33 -5.48 5.54
C SER A 67 0.56 -4.95 6.73
N SER A 68 -0.73 -5.30 6.80
CA SER A 68 -1.59 -4.96 7.92
C SER A 68 -2.49 -6.14 8.31
N ALA A 69 -2.71 -6.34 9.60
CA ALA A 69 -3.70 -7.27 10.14
C ALA A 69 -5.03 -6.59 10.51
N ASP A 70 -5.02 -5.26 10.57
CA ASP A 70 -6.10 -4.44 11.10
C ASP A 70 -6.56 -3.29 10.18
N MET A 71 -5.86 -3.07 9.07
CA MET A 71 -6.09 -2.05 8.04
C MET A 71 -5.78 -0.61 8.47
N VAL A 72 -5.27 -0.39 9.68
CA VAL A 72 -4.90 0.95 10.18
C VAL A 72 -3.41 1.06 10.54
N ASN A 73 -2.79 -0.02 11.03
CA ASN A 73 -1.36 -0.10 11.31
C ASN A 73 -0.68 -0.91 10.20
N TRP A 74 0.28 -0.31 9.51
CA TRP A 74 0.97 -0.92 8.38
C TRP A 74 2.45 -1.15 8.70
N THR A 75 2.89 -2.40 8.61
CA THR A 75 4.30 -2.78 8.80
C THR A 75 5.04 -2.67 7.46
N ASP A 76 6.09 -1.89 7.41
CA ASP A 76 6.98 -1.77 6.24
C ASP A 76 7.96 -2.97 6.19
N HIS A 77 7.99 -3.69 5.09
CA HIS A 77 8.92 -4.81 4.85
C HIS A 77 10.13 -4.38 4.00
N GLY A 78 10.22 -3.08 3.67
CA GLY A 78 11.26 -2.51 2.86
C GLY A 78 11.15 -2.89 1.38
N VAL A 79 12.26 -2.76 0.68
CA VAL A 79 12.39 -3.21 -0.70
C VAL A 79 12.35 -4.73 -0.73
N VAL A 80 11.42 -5.29 -1.51
CA VAL A 80 11.25 -6.74 -1.70
C VAL A 80 11.77 -7.22 -3.04
N ALA A 81 11.83 -6.35 -4.04
CA ALA A 81 12.40 -6.60 -5.36
C ALA A 81 12.92 -5.30 -5.98
N SER A 82 13.85 -5.40 -6.92
CA SER A 82 14.45 -4.25 -7.59
C SER A 82 14.82 -4.59 -9.04
N LEU A 83 15.09 -3.58 -9.87
CA LEU A 83 15.58 -3.78 -11.24
C LEU A 83 16.89 -4.57 -11.28
N LYS A 84 17.68 -4.55 -10.20
CA LYS A 84 18.96 -5.30 -10.08
C LYS A 84 18.78 -6.81 -9.96
N ASP A 85 17.58 -7.29 -9.68
CA ASP A 85 17.27 -8.71 -9.59
C ASP A 85 17.16 -9.37 -10.98
N PHE A 86 17.11 -8.55 -12.06
CA PHE A 86 16.99 -8.99 -13.44
C PHE A 86 18.33 -8.84 -14.20
N THR A 87 19.14 -9.89 -14.20
CA THR A 87 20.47 -9.87 -14.83
C THR A 87 20.45 -9.75 -16.36
N TRP A 88 19.28 -9.92 -16.98
CA TRP A 88 19.05 -9.84 -18.42
C TRP A 88 18.59 -8.45 -18.89
N SER A 89 18.26 -7.56 -17.98
CA SER A 89 17.89 -6.17 -18.25
C SER A 89 19.02 -5.23 -17.83
N ASP A 90 19.26 -4.19 -18.61
CA ASP A 90 20.19 -3.12 -18.30
C ASP A 90 19.49 -1.85 -17.79
N LYS A 91 18.18 -1.94 -17.54
CA LYS A 91 17.37 -0.82 -17.03
C LYS A 91 17.74 -0.49 -15.59
N ASP A 92 17.93 0.80 -15.34
CA ASP A 92 18.13 1.38 -14.01
C ASP A 92 16.95 2.20 -13.52
N ASN A 93 15.90 2.37 -14.37
CA ASN A 93 14.64 3.04 -14.05
C ASN A 93 13.47 2.29 -14.72
N GLY A 94 12.27 2.43 -14.18
CA GLY A 94 11.05 1.87 -14.75
C GLY A 94 10.50 0.65 -14.00
N ALA A 95 10.74 0.54 -12.70
CA ALA A 95 10.11 -0.46 -11.82
C ALA A 95 8.65 -0.05 -11.54
N TRP A 96 7.76 -0.28 -12.53
CA TRP A 96 6.37 0.21 -12.51
C TRP A 96 5.41 -0.77 -11.82
N ALA A 97 4.12 -0.51 -11.86
CA ALA A 97 3.03 -1.16 -11.14
C ALA A 97 3.14 -2.70 -11.03
N PRO A 98 3.44 -3.28 -9.87
CA PRO A 98 3.57 -4.72 -9.70
C PRO A 98 2.25 -5.34 -9.25
N GLN A 99 2.11 -6.67 -9.36
CA GLN A 99 1.11 -7.42 -8.59
C GLN A 99 1.65 -8.77 -8.16
N ALA A 100 1.31 -9.17 -6.93
CA ALA A 100 1.64 -10.49 -6.41
C ALA A 100 0.41 -11.38 -6.24
N ILE A 101 0.63 -12.69 -6.34
CA ILE A 101 -0.35 -13.73 -6.02
C ILE A 101 0.32 -14.92 -5.34
N GLU A 102 -0.42 -15.59 -4.45
CA GLU A 102 0.01 -16.86 -3.87
C GLU A 102 -0.55 -18.03 -4.68
N ARG A 103 0.26 -19.06 -4.90
CA ARG A 103 -0.18 -20.38 -5.39
C ARG A 103 0.70 -21.48 -4.82
N ASN A 104 0.09 -22.48 -4.18
CA ASN A 104 0.76 -23.67 -3.65
C ASN A 104 1.94 -23.37 -2.69
N GLY A 105 1.78 -22.35 -1.83
CA GLY A 105 2.79 -21.93 -0.86
C GLY A 105 3.96 -21.13 -1.47
N LYS A 106 3.85 -20.72 -2.72
CA LYS A 106 4.79 -19.82 -3.40
C LYS A 106 4.12 -18.49 -3.71
N PHE A 107 4.91 -17.43 -3.73
CA PHE A 107 4.49 -16.08 -4.05
C PHE A 107 5.12 -15.65 -5.35
N TYR A 108 4.29 -15.22 -6.29
CA TYR A 108 4.69 -14.79 -7.62
C TYR A 108 4.45 -13.30 -7.74
N LEU A 109 5.52 -12.52 -7.98
CA LEU A 109 5.44 -11.08 -8.16
C LEU A 109 5.70 -10.75 -9.63
N TYR A 110 4.65 -10.30 -10.32
CA TYR A 110 4.74 -9.86 -11.72
C TYR A 110 5.12 -8.39 -11.73
N CYS A 111 6.24 -8.09 -12.39
CA CYS A 111 6.87 -6.77 -12.39
C CYS A 111 7.04 -6.29 -13.83
N PRO A 112 6.46 -5.18 -14.23
CA PRO A 112 6.79 -4.57 -15.52
C PRO A 112 8.10 -3.80 -15.37
N ILE A 113 8.97 -3.94 -16.36
CA ILE A 113 10.17 -3.11 -16.53
C ILE A 113 9.91 -2.25 -17.76
N HIS A 114 9.72 -0.96 -17.55
CA HIS A 114 9.30 -0.06 -18.62
C HIS A 114 10.21 -0.14 -19.86
N GLY A 115 9.61 -0.46 -21.00
CA GLY A 115 10.30 -0.67 -22.27
C GLY A 115 11.06 -2.00 -22.39
N ASP A 116 10.92 -2.90 -21.39
CA ASP A 116 11.58 -4.21 -21.36
C ASP A 116 10.60 -5.38 -21.14
N GLY A 117 9.30 -5.08 -20.97
CA GLY A 117 8.23 -6.08 -20.82
C GLY A 117 7.94 -6.45 -19.37
N VAL A 118 7.16 -7.53 -19.18
CA VAL A 118 6.74 -8.01 -17.86
C VAL A 118 7.61 -9.20 -17.45
N ALA A 119 8.21 -9.10 -16.27
CA ALA A 119 8.96 -10.16 -15.60
C ALA A 119 8.11 -10.86 -14.52
N VAL A 120 8.59 -11.98 -14.01
CA VAL A 120 8.02 -12.65 -12.83
C VAL A 120 9.17 -13.03 -11.88
N LEU A 121 8.96 -12.76 -10.60
CA LEU A 121 9.82 -13.19 -9.49
C LEU A 121 9.08 -14.16 -8.60
N VAL A 122 9.79 -15.05 -7.92
CA VAL A 122 9.22 -16.09 -7.04
C VAL A 122 9.86 -16.04 -5.67
N ALA A 123 9.07 -16.27 -4.62
CA ALA A 123 9.52 -16.37 -3.23
C ALA A 123 8.76 -17.45 -2.45
N ASP A 124 9.31 -17.83 -1.28
CA ASP A 124 8.67 -18.72 -0.31
C ASP A 124 7.89 -17.94 0.79
N SER A 125 7.97 -16.62 0.75
CA SER A 125 7.30 -15.72 1.71
C SER A 125 6.70 -14.54 0.97
N PRO A 126 5.58 -13.96 1.43
CA PRO A 126 4.99 -12.78 0.82
C PRO A 126 5.92 -11.53 0.83
N THR A 127 6.92 -11.52 1.68
CA THR A 127 7.90 -10.44 1.80
C THR A 127 9.28 -10.78 1.21
N GLY A 128 9.34 -11.88 0.45
CA GLY A 128 10.57 -12.32 -0.18
C GLY A 128 11.49 -13.18 0.73
N PRO A 129 12.77 -13.35 0.38
CA PRO A 129 13.40 -12.73 -0.79
C PRO A 129 12.85 -13.30 -2.11
N PHE A 130 12.55 -12.40 -3.03
CA PHE A 130 12.15 -12.78 -4.38
C PHE A 130 13.36 -13.02 -5.26
N HIS A 131 13.25 -13.94 -6.23
CA HIS A 131 14.32 -14.25 -7.21
C HIS A 131 13.72 -14.50 -8.59
N ASP A 132 14.47 -14.22 -9.64
CA ASP A 132 14.10 -14.47 -11.03
C ASP A 132 14.25 -15.97 -11.37
N PRO A 133 13.16 -16.71 -11.61
CA PRO A 133 13.20 -18.13 -11.87
C PRO A 133 13.52 -18.48 -13.34
N ILE A 134 13.36 -17.53 -14.27
CA ILE A 134 13.43 -17.81 -15.71
C ILE A 134 14.56 -17.10 -16.44
N GLY A 135 15.18 -16.09 -15.81
CA GLY A 135 16.33 -15.35 -16.38
C GLY A 135 16.02 -14.61 -17.68
N LYS A 136 14.77 -14.18 -17.87
CA LYS A 136 14.28 -13.46 -19.05
C LYS A 136 12.90 -12.85 -18.77
N ARG A 137 12.41 -12.06 -19.71
CA ARG A 137 11.02 -11.55 -19.70
C ARG A 137 10.03 -12.71 -19.82
N LEU A 138 8.93 -12.63 -19.07
CA LEU A 138 7.79 -13.51 -19.26
C LEU A 138 6.98 -13.05 -20.47
N ILE A 139 6.68 -11.75 -20.57
CA ILE A 139 5.95 -11.10 -21.67
C ILE A 139 6.89 -10.10 -22.36
N ASN A 140 6.96 -10.15 -23.66
CA ASN A 140 7.68 -9.19 -24.51
C ASN A 140 7.33 -9.40 -25.99
N ASP A 141 6.11 -9.76 -26.28
CA ASP A 141 5.66 -10.06 -27.65
C ASP A 141 4.80 -8.95 -28.24
N THR A 142 4.59 -7.84 -27.51
CA THR A 142 3.86 -6.66 -27.99
C THR A 142 4.83 -5.62 -28.55
N PRO A 143 4.48 -4.91 -29.64
CA PRO A 143 5.42 -4.09 -30.39
C PRO A 143 5.67 -2.69 -29.80
N ASP A 144 4.92 -2.27 -28.77
CA ASP A 144 4.99 -0.93 -28.20
C ASP A 144 5.48 -0.98 -26.76
N ILE A 145 6.40 -0.07 -26.40
CA ILE A 145 6.98 0.00 -25.05
C ILE A 145 5.93 0.30 -23.95
N TRP A 146 4.79 0.86 -24.31
CA TRP A 146 3.70 1.16 -23.38
C TRP A 146 2.72 -0.02 -23.21
N HIS A 147 2.75 -1.01 -24.12
CA HIS A 147 1.80 -2.12 -24.05
C HIS A 147 2.07 -3.07 -22.89
N ASP A 148 3.34 -3.30 -22.53
CA ASP A 148 3.72 -4.32 -21.55
C ASP A 148 3.92 -3.70 -20.16
N ILE A 149 2.87 -3.05 -19.61
CA ILE A 149 2.82 -2.45 -18.28
C ILE A 149 1.61 -2.94 -17.49
N ASP A 150 1.60 -2.70 -16.20
CA ASP A 150 0.47 -2.88 -15.28
C ASP A 150 -0.10 -4.29 -15.27
N PRO A 151 0.70 -5.32 -14.97
CA PRO A 151 0.20 -6.68 -14.88
C PRO A 151 -0.79 -6.84 -13.74
N THR A 152 -1.89 -7.58 -13.99
CA THR A 152 -2.80 -8.08 -12.97
C THR A 152 -2.98 -9.58 -13.14
N VAL A 153 -2.76 -10.32 -12.06
CA VAL A 153 -2.84 -11.78 -12.05
C VAL A 153 -4.05 -12.25 -11.26
N PHE A 154 -4.75 -13.23 -11.81
CA PHE A 154 -5.98 -13.78 -11.26
C PHE A 154 -6.00 -15.31 -11.43
N ILE A 155 -6.44 -16.03 -10.40
CA ILE A 155 -6.69 -17.49 -10.45
C ILE A 155 -8.19 -17.71 -10.35
N ASP A 156 -8.78 -18.35 -11.35
CA ASP A 156 -10.21 -18.65 -11.38
C ASP A 156 -10.55 -19.87 -10.52
N ASP A 157 -11.84 -20.09 -10.27
CA ASP A 157 -12.35 -21.20 -9.43
C ASP A 157 -12.00 -22.61 -9.96
N ASP A 158 -11.74 -22.73 -11.25
CA ASP A 158 -11.28 -23.97 -11.88
C ASP A 158 -9.76 -24.19 -11.75
N GLY A 159 -9.05 -23.23 -11.16
CA GLY A 159 -7.60 -23.23 -10.98
C GLY A 159 -6.79 -22.69 -12.15
N GLN A 160 -7.46 -22.27 -13.27
CA GLN A 160 -6.77 -21.59 -14.36
C GLN A 160 -6.32 -20.20 -13.92
N ALA A 161 -5.03 -19.94 -14.04
CA ALA A 161 -4.48 -18.61 -13.79
C ALA A 161 -4.40 -17.79 -15.08
N TYR A 162 -4.68 -16.51 -14.96
CA TYR A 162 -4.63 -15.53 -16.03
C TYR A 162 -3.71 -14.38 -15.62
N LEU A 163 -2.95 -13.86 -16.57
CA LEU A 163 -2.20 -12.62 -16.44
C LEU A 163 -2.76 -11.64 -17.46
N PHE A 164 -3.30 -10.51 -16.99
CA PHE A 164 -3.76 -9.39 -17.81
C PHE A 164 -2.77 -8.24 -17.68
N TRP A 165 -2.69 -7.36 -18.68
CA TRP A 165 -1.84 -6.17 -18.65
C TRP A 165 -2.19 -5.22 -19.78
N GLY A 166 -1.62 -4.00 -19.76
CA GLY A 166 -1.45 -3.17 -20.97
C GLY A 166 -2.05 -1.78 -20.96
N ASN A 167 -1.59 -0.98 -21.91
CA ASN A 167 -1.99 0.39 -22.23
C ASN A 167 -1.85 0.59 -23.76
N PRO A 168 -2.82 1.10 -24.51
CA PRO A 168 -4.21 1.40 -24.14
C PRO A 168 -5.17 0.24 -24.41
N LYS A 169 -4.69 -0.98 -24.42
CA LYS A 169 -5.49 -2.20 -24.64
C LYS A 169 -5.21 -3.18 -23.51
N VAL A 170 -6.20 -3.97 -23.17
CA VAL A 170 -6.04 -5.09 -22.23
C VAL A 170 -5.66 -6.34 -23.01
N PHE A 171 -4.46 -6.81 -22.78
CA PHE A 171 -3.96 -8.11 -23.22
C PHE A 171 -4.08 -9.13 -22.09
N TYR A 172 -4.09 -10.42 -22.43
CA TYR A 172 -4.03 -11.48 -21.44
C TYR A 172 -3.44 -12.77 -21.99
N VAL A 173 -2.92 -13.57 -21.08
CA VAL A 173 -2.48 -14.95 -21.33
C VAL A 173 -3.08 -15.90 -20.31
N LYS A 174 -3.20 -17.18 -20.68
CA LYS A 174 -3.46 -18.29 -19.76
C LYS A 174 -2.11 -18.77 -19.22
N LEU A 175 -1.85 -18.49 -17.95
CA LEU A 175 -0.64 -19.01 -17.30
C LEU A 175 -0.70 -20.52 -17.17
N ASN A 176 0.45 -21.18 -17.32
CA ASN A 176 0.57 -22.58 -16.97
C ASN A 176 0.58 -22.75 -15.43
N GLU A 177 0.48 -23.98 -14.95
CA GLU A 177 0.42 -24.28 -13.53
C GLU A 177 1.66 -23.81 -12.77
N ASP A 178 2.79 -23.70 -13.44
CA ASP A 178 4.06 -23.20 -12.89
C ASP A 178 4.08 -21.70 -12.59
N MET A 179 3.08 -20.93 -13.07
CA MET A 179 2.94 -19.48 -12.91
C MET A 179 4.08 -18.64 -13.53
N ILE A 180 5.06 -19.27 -14.19
CA ILE A 180 6.23 -18.62 -14.79
C ILE A 180 6.34 -18.86 -16.30
N SER A 181 5.32 -19.45 -16.87
CA SER A 181 5.13 -19.66 -18.29
C SER A 181 3.65 -19.58 -18.65
N TYR A 182 3.31 -19.52 -19.94
CA TYR A 182 1.92 -19.44 -20.41
C TYR A 182 1.66 -20.32 -21.65
N ASP A 183 0.40 -20.63 -21.89
CA ASP A 183 -0.05 -21.44 -23.04
C ASP A 183 0.12 -20.66 -24.34
N ARG A 184 1.04 -21.12 -25.20
CA ARG A 184 1.31 -20.51 -26.51
C ARG A 184 0.47 -21.10 -27.64
N SER A 185 -0.44 -22.02 -27.36
CA SER A 185 -1.26 -22.68 -28.37
C SER A 185 -2.53 -21.89 -28.76
N VAL A 186 -2.88 -20.87 -27.96
CA VAL A 186 -4.07 -20.02 -28.15
C VAL A 186 -3.67 -18.61 -28.61
N GLY A 187 -4.57 -17.88 -29.24
CA GLY A 187 -4.33 -16.52 -29.69
C GLY A 187 -3.16 -16.39 -30.68
N GLU A 188 -2.54 -15.20 -30.70
CA GLU A 188 -1.30 -14.98 -31.43
C GLU A 188 -0.12 -15.24 -30.47
N LYS A 189 0.61 -16.34 -30.64
CA LYS A 189 1.72 -16.79 -29.78
C LYS A 189 1.34 -16.94 -28.29
N GLY A 190 0.08 -17.21 -27.99
CA GLY A 190 -0.43 -17.30 -26.62
C GLY A 190 -1.04 -16.01 -26.08
N ILE A 191 -0.89 -14.88 -26.77
CA ILE A 191 -1.41 -13.59 -26.34
C ILE A 191 -2.79 -13.35 -26.95
N MET A 192 -3.71 -12.95 -26.12
CA MET A 192 -5.08 -12.56 -26.48
C MET A 192 -5.33 -11.13 -26.02
N SER A 193 -6.34 -10.47 -26.55
CA SER A 193 -6.79 -9.15 -26.11
C SER A 193 -8.29 -9.17 -25.86
N LEU A 194 -8.72 -8.36 -24.91
CA LEU A 194 -10.15 -8.13 -24.71
C LEU A 194 -10.74 -7.30 -25.85
N ASP A 195 -12.04 -7.40 -26.03
CA ASP A 195 -12.79 -6.48 -26.90
C ASP A 195 -12.80 -5.09 -26.26
N MET A 196 -12.07 -4.14 -26.88
CA MET A 196 -11.93 -2.75 -26.40
C MET A 196 -13.08 -1.86 -26.88
N SER A 197 -14.30 -2.42 -27.01
CA SER A 197 -15.49 -1.67 -27.44
C SER A 197 -15.98 -0.68 -26.38
N VAL A 198 -16.82 0.24 -26.80
CA VAL A 198 -17.49 1.21 -25.92
C VAL A 198 -18.47 0.51 -24.98
N GLU A 199 -19.06 -0.59 -25.41
CA GLU A 199 -19.94 -1.42 -24.59
C GLU A 199 -19.18 -2.08 -23.43
N ALA A 200 -17.93 -2.48 -23.70
CA ALA A 200 -17.09 -3.13 -22.72
C ALA A 200 -16.46 -2.15 -21.71
N PHE A 201 -16.05 -0.94 -22.16
CA PHE A 201 -15.23 -0.03 -21.33
C PHE A 201 -15.82 1.38 -21.20
N GLY A 202 -17.01 1.66 -21.71
CA GLY A 202 -17.55 3.01 -21.81
C GLY A 202 -16.86 3.80 -22.94
N GLY A 203 -17.36 4.97 -23.23
CA GLY A 203 -16.87 5.77 -24.35
C GLY A 203 -16.66 7.23 -24.02
N GLN A 204 -15.60 7.80 -24.58
CA GLN A 204 -15.36 9.23 -24.60
C GLN A 204 -15.04 9.71 -26.03
N LYS A 205 -15.30 10.97 -26.30
CA LYS A 205 -14.91 11.60 -27.56
C LYS A 205 -13.46 12.08 -27.47
N ASP A 206 -12.67 11.69 -28.47
CA ASP A 206 -11.34 12.28 -28.66
C ASP A 206 -11.44 13.73 -29.20
N GLU A 207 -10.30 14.38 -29.38
CA GLU A 207 -10.21 15.77 -29.92
C GLU A 207 -10.85 15.95 -31.30
N ASN A 208 -10.97 14.86 -32.09
CA ASN A 208 -11.59 14.85 -33.40
C ASN A 208 -13.08 14.47 -33.35
N GLY A 209 -13.65 14.26 -32.16
CA GLY A 209 -15.03 13.89 -31.93
C GLY A 209 -15.34 12.42 -32.18
N VAL A 210 -14.32 11.57 -32.37
CA VAL A 210 -14.46 10.11 -32.50
C VAL A 210 -14.62 9.50 -31.13
N VAL A 211 -15.63 8.66 -30.94
CA VAL A 211 -15.85 7.94 -29.70
C VAL A 211 -14.87 6.77 -29.61
N ARG A 212 -14.08 6.72 -28.54
CA ARG A 212 -13.14 5.65 -28.23
C ARG A 212 -13.45 5.07 -26.85
N SER A 213 -12.91 3.86 -26.61
CA SER A 213 -12.94 3.23 -25.29
C SER A 213 -12.38 4.16 -24.21
N ASN A 214 -12.97 4.12 -23.02
CA ASN A 214 -12.48 4.86 -21.86
C ASN A 214 -11.25 4.22 -21.21
N TYR A 215 -10.95 2.96 -21.49
CA TYR A 215 -9.79 2.30 -20.88
C TYR A 215 -8.49 3.05 -21.20
N THR A 216 -7.67 3.27 -20.19
CA THR A 216 -6.33 3.87 -20.32
C THR A 216 -5.29 2.83 -19.94
N GLU A 217 -5.22 2.42 -18.66
CA GLU A 217 -4.21 1.51 -18.11
C GLU A 217 -4.67 0.92 -16.77
N GLY A 218 -3.76 0.28 -16.01
CA GLY A 218 -4.00 -0.15 -14.64
C GLY A 218 -5.13 -1.16 -14.46
N PRO A 219 -5.19 -2.26 -15.24
CA PRO A 219 -6.25 -3.25 -15.06
C PRO A 219 -6.09 -3.96 -13.73
N TRP A 220 -7.20 -4.17 -13.01
CA TRP A 220 -7.29 -4.99 -11.81
C TRP A 220 -8.45 -5.98 -11.97
N VAL A 221 -8.14 -7.27 -12.10
CA VAL A 221 -9.13 -8.34 -12.32
C VAL A 221 -9.34 -9.15 -11.06
N TYR A 222 -10.60 -9.35 -10.68
CA TYR A 222 -10.98 -10.25 -9.60
C TYR A 222 -12.38 -10.81 -9.81
N LYS A 223 -12.70 -11.88 -9.07
CA LYS A 223 -14.04 -12.49 -9.04
C LYS A 223 -14.67 -12.28 -7.68
N ARG A 224 -15.96 -11.96 -7.69
CA ARG A 224 -16.76 -11.89 -6.48
C ARG A 224 -18.12 -12.49 -6.73
N LYS A 225 -18.47 -13.56 -6.02
CA LYS A 225 -19.65 -14.38 -6.31
C LYS A 225 -19.59 -14.87 -7.77
N ASP A 226 -20.64 -14.64 -8.53
CA ASP A 226 -20.78 -15.10 -9.93
C ASP A 226 -20.33 -14.06 -10.96
N LEU A 227 -19.74 -12.93 -10.52
CA LEU A 227 -19.30 -11.85 -11.40
C LEU A 227 -17.78 -11.65 -11.36
N TYR A 228 -17.22 -11.46 -12.55
CA TYR A 228 -15.87 -10.96 -12.73
C TYR A 228 -15.92 -9.43 -12.81
N TYR A 229 -14.94 -8.79 -12.18
CA TYR A 229 -14.76 -7.35 -12.18
C TYR A 229 -13.42 -7.03 -12.81
N LEU A 230 -13.41 -6.04 -13.68
CA LEU A 230 -12.22 -5.42 -14.23
C LEU A 230 -12.30 -3.95 -13.90
N VAL A 231 -11.48 -3.51 -12.95
CA VAL A 231 -11.34 -2.11 -12.51
C VAL A 231 -10.10 -1.54 -13.18
N TYR A 232 -10.14 -0.29 -13.63
CA TYR A 232 -9.06 0.29 -14.44
C TYR A 232 -9.02 1.81 -14.36
N ALA A 233 -7.86 2.40 -14.67
CA ALA A 233 -7.71 3.81 -14.94
C ALA A 233 -8.34 4.15 -16.31
N ALA A 234 -9.07 5.26 -16.35
CA ALA A 234 -9.96 5.57 -17.47
C ALA A 234 -9.90 7.03 -17.89
N ALA A 235 -10.33 7.27 -19.14
CA ALA A 235 -10.59 8.58 -19.75
C ALA A 235 -9.33 9.42 -20.01
N GLY A 236 -8.16 8.79 -20.16
CA GLY A 236 -6.88 9.47 -20.41
C GLY A 236 -6.43 10.33 -19.25
N ILE A 237 -5.27 10.92 -19.38
CA ILE A 237 -4.62 11.71 -18.31
C ILE A 237 -5.19 13.14 -18.26
N PRO A 238 -5.58 13.66 -17.05
CA PRO A 238 -5.67 12.99 -15.77
C PRO A 238 -6.85 12.02 -15.71
N GLU A 239 -6.63 10.90 -14.98
CA GLU A 239 -7.48 9.73 -15.02
C GLU A 239 -8.64 9.74 -14.03
N TYR A 240 -9.68 8.98 -14.35
CA TYR A 240 -10.71 8.47 -13.44
C TYR A 240 -10.42 7.01 -13.12
N ILE A 241 -11.16 6.43 -12.18
CA ILE A 241 -11.22 4.97 -12.03
C ILE A 241 -12.62 4.49 -12.41
N ALA A 242 -12.68 3.56 -13.35
CA ALA A 242 -13.89 2.96 -13.86
C ALA A 242 -13.86 1.44 -13.70
N TYR A 243 -14.98 0.78 -13.99
CA TYR A 243 -15.02 -0.66 -13.98
C TYR A 243 -16.02 -1.23 -14.96
N SER A 244 -15.78 -2.49 -15.28
CA SER A 244 -16.66 -3.34 -16.09
C SER A 244 -16.87 -4.67 -15.40
N THR A 245 -17.96 -5.36 -15.71
CA THR A 245 -18.25 -6.69 -15.19
C THR A 245 -18.52 -7.68 -16.31
N ALA A 246 -18.33 -8.96 -16.02
CA ALA A 246 -18.62 -10.06 -16.94
C ALA A 246 -19.08 -11.32 -16.17
N THR A 247 -19.68 -12.28 -16.86
CA THR A 247 -19.99 -13.62 -16.33
C THR A 247 -18.93 -14.65 -16.70
N SER A 248 -17.91 -14.25 -17.46
CA SER A 248 -16.73 -15.04 -17.81
C SER A 248 -15.52 -14.12 -17.79
N VAL A 249 -14.38 -14.63 -17.35
CA VAL A 249 -13.12 -13.87 -17.27
C VAL A 249 -12.62 -13.36 -18.63
N GLU A 250 -12.96 -14.06 -19.71
CA GLU A 250 -12.66 -13.67 -21.08
C GLU A 250 -13.70 -12.70 -21.69
N GLY A 251 -14.76 -12.38 -20.93
CA GLY A 251 -15.88 -11.54 -21.38
C GLY A 251 -17.09 -12.33 -21.93
N PRO A 252 -18.03 -11.66 -22.60
CA PRO A 252 -18.01 -10.23 -22.93
C PRO A 252 -18.12 -9.36 -21.67
N TRP A 253 -17.34 -8.30 -21.61
CA TRP A 253 -17.35 -7.31 -20.55
C TRP A 253 -18.41 -6.24 -20.80
N THR A 254 -18.98 -5.70 -19.74
CA THR A 254 -19.99 -4.63 -19.79
C THR A 254 -19.60 -3.50 -18.85
N TYR A 255 -19.49 -2.30 -19.40
CA TYR A 255 -19.18 -1.09 -18.64
C TYR A 255 -20.25 -0.79 -17.60
N GLN A 256 -19.83 -0.49 -16.36
CA GLN A 256 -20.72 -0.23 -15.24
C GLN A 256 -20.67 1.23 -14.76
N GLY A 257 -19.62 1.98 -15.08
CA GLY A 257 -19.47 3.38 -14.67
C GLY A 257 -18.14 3.66 -13.96
N PHE A 258 -18.09 4.83 -13.34
CA PHE A 258 -16.95 5.26 -12.54
C PHE A 258 -17.08 4.81 -11.08
N ILE A 259 -15.94 4.40 -10.50
CA ILE A 259 -15.80 4.15 -9.06
C ILE A 259 -15.32 5.42 -8.36
N MET A 260 -14.38 6.15 -8.99
CA MET A 260 -13.81 7.37 -8.43
C MET A 260 -13.60 8.41 -9.54
N GLU A 261 -14.16 9.58 -9.32
CA GLU A 261 -13.99 10.73 -10.23
C GLU A 261 -12.69 11.48 -9.94
N ARG A 262 -12.27 12.29 -10.90
CA ARG A 262 -11.14 13.21 -10.72
C ARG A 262 -11.37 14.14 -9.52
N ALA A 263 -10.34 14.27 -8.70
CA ALA A 263 -10.34 15.22 -7.59
C ALA A 263 -8.98 15.94 -7.53
N PRO A 264 -8.94 17.19 -7.03
CA PRO A 264 -7.70 17.99 -7.05
C PRO A 264 -6.49 17.40 -6.33
N HIS A 265 -6.73 16.48 -5.38
CA HIS A 265 -5.70 15.80 -4.60
C HIS A 265 -5.31 14.43 -5.16
N LEU A 266 -6.02 13.93 -6.18
CA LEU A 266 -5.60 12.74 -6.90
C LEU A 266 -4.44 13.07 -7.83
N ALA A 267 -3.50 12.13 -7.96
CA ALA A 267 -2.45 12.22 -8.96
C ALA A 267 -3.06 12.23 -10.38
N PHE A 268 -2.29 12.64 -11.38
CA PHE A 268 -2.77 12.69 -12.75
C PHE A 268 -2.92 11.29 -13.38
N THR A 269 -2.15 10.31 -12.91
CA THR A 269 -2.37 8.87 -13.14
C THR A 269 -3.05 8.25 -11.93
N ASN A 270 -3.75 7.13 -12.12
CA ASN A 270 -4.36 6.36 -11.06
C ASN A 270 -4.18 4.87 -11.29
N HIS A 271 -4.19 4.09 -10.19
CA HIS A 271 -4.08 2.64 -10.27
C HIS A 271 -4.92 2.01 -9.14
N PRO A 272 -5.91 1.18 -9.48
CA PRO A 272 -6.81 0.61 -8.50
C PRO A 272 -6.30 -0.70 -7.92
N GLY A 273 -6.65 -0.97 -6.66
CA GLY A 273 -6.61 -2.29 -6.05
C GLY A 273 -7.88 -2.54 -5.25
N VAL A 274 -8.49 -3.71 -5.37
CA VAL A 274 -9.73 -4.06 -4.66
C VAL A 274 -9.56 -5.40 -3.97
N ILE A 275 -9.91 -5.46 -2.68
CA ILE A 275 -9.95 -6.71 -1.92
C ILE A 275 -11.16 -6.77 -0.99
N ASP A 276 -11.59 -8.00 -0.69
CA ASP A 276 -12.41 -8.31 0.48
C ASP A 276 -11.51 -8.84 1.60
N PHE A 277 -11.62 -8.27 2.81
CA PHE A 277 -10.85 -8.71 3.98
C PHE A 277 -11.70 -8.60 5.25
N LYS A 278 -11.83 -9.72 5.99
CA LYS A 278 -12.62 -9.81 7.24
C LYS A 278 -14.02 -9.19 7.12
N ASP A 279 -14.80 -9.65 6.14
CA ASP A 279 -16.18 -9.23 5.86
C ASP A 279 -16.36 -7.75 5.47
N ARG A 280 -15.28 -7.06 5.12
CA ARG A 280 -15.29 -5.69 4.61
C ARG A 280 -14.58 -5.63 3.25
N SER A 281 -14.98 -4.69 2.40
CA SER A 281 -14.33 -4.44 1.11
C SER A 281 -13.51 -3.15 1.16
N TYR A 282 -12.37 -3.15 0.49
CA TYR A 282 -11.43 -2.04 0.49
C TYR A 282 -11.01 -1.71 -0.92
N PHE A 283 -10.98 -0.41 -1.20
CA PHE A 283 -10.54 0.16 -2.47
C PHE A 283 -9.25 0.94 -2.25
N PHE A 284 -8.17 0.52 -2.89
CA PHE A 284 -6.87 1.16 -2.87
C PHE A 284 -6.67 2.00 -4.12
N TYR A 285 -6.02 3.14 -3.95
CA TYR A 285 -5.70 4.10 -5.00
C TYR A 285 -4.49 4.93 -4.58
N HIS A 286 -4.05 5.90 -5.39
CA HIS A 286 -2.99 6.80 -4.96
C HIS A 286 -3.36 8.29 -5.18
N THR A 287 -2.70 9.14 -4.42
CA THR A 287 -2.83 10.59 -4.42
C THR A 287 -1.47 11.23 -4.60
N HIS A 288 -1.39 12.56 -4.59
CA HIS A 288 -0.13 13.32 -4.47
C HIS A 288 -0.12 14.18 -3.19
N GLU A 289 -0.89 13.81 -2.17
CA GLU A 289 -1.04 14.65 -0.96
C GLU A 289 0.25 14.72 -0.14
N LEU A 290 0.99 13.64 -0.01
CA LEU A 290 2.24 13.62 0.77
C LEU A 290 3.31 14.56 0.19
N SER A 291 3.36 14.70 -1.13
CA SER A 291 4.28 15.59 -1.86
C SER A 291 3.75 17.00 -2.07
N ASN A 292 2.55 17.34 -1.56
CA ASN A 292 1.88 18.61 -1.81
C ASN A 292 1.64 18.92 -3.28
N GLY A 293 1.36 17.90 -4.11
CA GLY A 293 0.95 18.09 -5.50
C GLY A 293 1.98 17.73 -6.57
N GLU A 294 3.13 17.15 -6.19
CA GLU A 294 4.10 16.65 -7.16
C GLU A 294 3.61 15.34 -7.78
N GLY A 295 3.25 15.38 -9.07
CA GLY A 295 2.56 14.27 -9.73
C GLY A 295 3.39 12.99 -9.92
N PHE A 296 4.72 13.07 -9.79
CA PHE A 296 5.66 11.95 -9.86
C PHE A 296 6.13 11.45 -8.48
N LYS A 297 5.49 11.94 -7.39
CA LYS A 297 5.73 11.54 -5.99
C LYS A 297 4.39 11.24 -5.36
N ARG A 298 3.89 10.05 -5.64
CA ARG A 298 2.53 9.63 -5.28
C ARG A 298 2.47 9.00 -3.89
N SER A 299 1.28 8.80 -3.37
CA SER A 299 1.05 8.25 -2.03
C SER A 299 -0.18 7.37 -2.02
N VAL A 300 -0.03 6.13 -1.55
CA VAL A 300 -1.13 5.16 -1.49
C VAL A 300 -2.14 5.52 -0.41
N SER A 301 -3.41 5.42 -0.78
CA SER A 301 -4.57 5.64 0.07
C SER A 301 -5.55 4.47 -0.03
N VAL A 302 -6.43 4.32 0.95
CA VAL A 302 -7.43 3.25 1.00
C VAL A 302 -8.76 3.76 1.54
N GLU A 303 -9.87 3.34 0.90
CA GLU A 303 -11.24 3.60 1.38
C GLU A 303 -11.96 2.28 1.66
N PRO A 304 -12.64 2.15 2.80
CA PRO A 304 -13.59 1.06 3.01
C PRO A 304 -14.86 1.33 2.19
N PHE A 305 -15.44 0.29 1.63
CA PHE A 305 -16.73 0.42 0.93
C PHE A 305 -17.59 -0.83 1.09
N ALA A 306 -18.85 -0.73 0.67
CA ALA A 306 -19.75 -1.86 0.56
C ALA A 306 -20.34 -1.89 -0.85
N TYR A 307 -20.39 -3.07 -1.46
CA TYR A 307 -21.11 -3.27 -2.72
C TYR A 307 -22.59 -3.02 -2.52
N ASN A 308 -23.25 -2.50 -3.55
CA ASN A 308 -24.72 -2.44 -3.62
C ASN A 308 -25.33 -3.86 -3.66
N GLU A 309 -26.63 -3.99 -3.44
CA GLU A 309 -27.32 -5.27 -3.42
C GLU A 309 -27.20 -6.05 -4.77
N ASP A 310 -27.12 -5.32 -5.87
CA ASP A 310 -26.95 -5.87 -7.22
C ASP A 310 -25.49 -6.24 -7.56
N GLY A 311 -24.55 -6.02 -6.63
CA GLY A 311 -23.12 -6.26 -6.81
C GLY A 311 -22.36 -5.08 -7.43
N SER A 312 -23.02 -3.99 -7.80
CA SER A 312 -22.32 -2.81 -8.31
C SER A 312 -21.46 -2.13 -7.23
N ILE A 313 -20.38 -1.47 -7.67
CA ILE A 313 -19.51 -0.68 -6.79
C ILE A 313 -20.07 0.76 -6.74
N PRO A 314 -20.33 1.32 -5.56
CA PRO A 314 -20.80 2.70 -5.46
C PRO A 314 -19.70 3.70 -5.87
N LEU A 315 -20.10 4.92 -6.23
CA LEU A 315 -19.14 6.01 -6.43
C LEU A 315 -18.46 6.35 -5.10
N LEU A 316 -17.15 6.20 -5.04
CA LEU A 316 -16.31 6.47 -3.88
C LEU A 316 -15.74 7.89 -3.94
N LYS A 317 -15.58 8.48 -2.77
CA LYS A 317 -14.91 9.78 -2.62
C LYS A 317 -13.59 9.57 -1.89
N PRO A 318 -12.47 10.06 -2.45
CA PRO A 318 -11.22 10.06 -1.73
C PRO A 318 -11.34 10.86 -0.43
N THR A 319 -10.85 10.32 0.67
CA THR A 319 -10.90 11.00 1.98
C THR A 319 -9.52 11.02 2.65
N LYS A 320 -9.28 12.03 3.48
CA LYS A 320 -8.12 12.03 4.39
C LYS A 320 -8.29 11.04 5.55
N ALA A 321 -9.53 10.73 5.87
CA ALA A 321 -9.86 9.84 6.98
C ALA A 321 -9.49 8.38 6.69
N GLY A 322 -9.71 7.90 5.45
CA GLY A 322 -9.44 6.51 5.09
C GLY A 322 -10.17 5.50 5.97
N VAL A 323 -9.47 4.46 6.40
CA VAL A 323 -10.00 3.46 7.36
C VAL A 323 -9.93 4.00 8.78
N THR A 324 -11.07 4.34 9.35
CA THR A 324 -11.17 4.98 10.68
C THR A 324 -11.27 4.01 11.85
N GLU A 325 -11.57 2.74 11.59
CA GLU A 325 -11.75 1.70 12.61
C GLU A 325 -10.82 0.53 12.32
N SER A 326 -9.99 0.16 13.29
CA SER A 326 -9.20 -1.05 13.20
C SER A 326 -10.08 -2.31 13.29
N LEU A 327 -9.66 -3.36 12.61
CA LEU A 327 -10.36 -4.65 12.65
C LEU A 327 -10.09 -5.45 13.94
N ALA A 328 -9.02 -5.11 14.65
CA ALA A 328 -8.67 -5.68 15.95
C ALA A 328 -7.64 -4.77 16.64
N PRO A 329 -7.68 -4.66 17.98
CA PRO A 329 -6.65 -3.94 18.72
C PRO A 329 -5.27 -4.59 18.58
N LEU A 330 -4.22 -3.75 18.58
CA LEU A 330 -2.85 -4.20 18.56
C LEU A 330 -2.40 -4.63 19.96
N ASN A 331 -1.83 -5.83 20.07
CA ASN A 331 -1.29 -6.37 21.32
C ASN A 331 0.15 -5.87 21.57
N PRO A 332 0.38 -4.94 22.52
CA PRO A 332 1.71 -4.40 22.81
C PRO A 332 2.55 -5.28 23.74
N PHE A 333 2.01 -6.38 24.28
CA PHE A 333 2.72 -7.31 25.18
C PHE A 333 3.51 -8.38 24.44
N GLN A 334 3.56 -8.27 23.13
CA GLN A 334 4.46 -8.98 22.22
C GLN A 334 5.36 -7.96 21.53
N ARG A 335 6.46 -8.43 20.93
CA ARG A 335 7.30 -7.57 20.09
C ARG A 335 6.45 -6.96 18.98
N VAL A 336 6.48 -5.63 18.88
CA VAL A 336 5.93 -4.86 17.76
C VAL A 336 7.11 -4.23 17.03
N GLU A 337 7.20 -4.43 15.72
CA GLU A 337 8.22 -3.78 14.91
C GLU A 337 7.95 -2.26 14.86
N ALA A 338 8.99 -1.45 14.99
CA ALA A 338 8.84 0.01 15.07
C ALA A 338 8.30 0.62 13.78
N GLU A 339 8.55 -0.03 12.65
CA GLU A 339 8.01 0.31 11.35
C GLU A 339 6.54 -0.15 11.14
N THR A 340 5.86 -0.64 12.19
CA THR A 340 4.40 -0.82 12.21
C THR A 340 3.77 0.50 12.60
N ILE A 341 3.32 1.25 11.60
CA ILE A 341 2.97 2.66 11.69
C ILE A 341 1.54 2.89 11.18
N ALA A 342 0.78 3.66 11.91
CA ALA A 342 -0.50 4.21 11.44
C ALA A 342 -0.31 5.62 10.83
N TRP A 343 0.58 6.43 11.40
CA TRP A 343 0.97 7.74 10.89
C TRP A 343 2.37 8.12 11.37
N SER A 344 3.11 8.89 10.58
CA SER A 344 4.42 9.39 10.97
C SER A 344 4.76 10.72 10.32
N GLU A 345 5.68 11.47 10.93
CA GLU A 345 6.32 12.65 10.34
C GLU A 345 7.83 12.62 10.55
N GLY A 346 8.57 12.99 9.50
CA GLY A 346 10.02 13.15 9.50
C GLY A 346 10.83 11.86 9.35
N LEU A 347 10.18 10.70 9.28
CA LEU A 347 10.83 9.40 9.38
C LEU A 347 11.04 8.74 8.01
N LYS A 348 12.08 7.91 7.96
CA LYS A 348 12.31 6.90 6.91
C LYS A 348 12.41 5.51 7.54
N THR A 349 12.50 4.49 6.70
CA THR A 349 12.83 3.12 7.13
C THR A 349 14.03 2.62 6.32
N GLU A 350 14.87 1.83 6.96
CA GLU A 350 16.00 1.17 6.34
C GLU A 350 16.00 -0.32 6.66
N LYS A 351 16.82 -1.10 5.96
CA LYS A 351 16.91 -2.55 6.15
C LYS A 351 18.34 -2.97 6.51
N SER A 352 18.44 -3.76 7.56
CA SER A 352 19.69 -4.37 8.03
C SER A 352 19.61 -5.89 7.92
N SER A 353 20.72 -6.52 7.60
CA SER A 353 20.83 -8.00 7.65
C SER A 353 20.74 -8.55 9.09
N LYS A 354 20.86 -7.70 10.13
CA LYS A 354 20.83 -8.11 11.53
C LYS A 354 19.43 -8.08 12.13
N THR A 355 18.61 -7.11 11.76
CA THR A 355 17.32 -6.83 12.43
C THR A 355 16.13 -6.88 11.47
N GLY A 356 16.34 -6.80 10.17
CA GLY A 356 15.29 -6.58 9.21
C GLY A 356 15.11 -5.09 8.93
N VAL A 357 13.87 -4.64 8.77
CA VAL A 357 13.53 -3.22 8.61
C VAL A 357 13.51 -2.54 9.99
N TYR A 358 13.82 -1.27 10.03
CA TYR A 358 13.82 -0.43 11.23
C TYR A 358 13.53 1.03 10.85
N VAL A 359 13.03 1.81 11.78
CA VAL A 359 12.82 3.26 11.62
C VAL A 359 14.15 3.99 11.73
N SER A 360 14.45 4.84 10.76
CA SER A 360 15.67 5.64 10.62
C SER A 360 15.36 7.12 10.38
N SER A 361 16.40 7.94 10.19
CA SER A 361 16.31 9.39 9.96
C SER A 361 15.51 10.12 11.05
N ILE A 362 15.61 9.62 12.30
CA ILE A 362 14.88 10.16 13.45
C ILE A 362 15.54 11.45 13.93
N ASN A 363 14.85 12.58 13.81
CA ASN A 363 15.30 13.87 14.28
C ASN A 363 14.46 14.41 15.45
N ASN A 364 14.93 15.48 16.08
CA ASN A 364 14.23 16.10 17.19
C ASN A 364 12.87 16.67 16.77
N GLY A 365 11.80 16.14 17.32
CA GLY A 365 10.43 16.56 17.05
C GLY A 365 9.66 15.59 16.16
N ASP A 366 10.34 14.72 15.44
CA ASP A 366 9.71 13.67 14.65
C ASP A 366 8.88 12.72 15.52
N TYR A 367 7.92 12.04 14.91
CA TYR A 367 7.07 11.11 15.64
C TYR A 367 6.51 9.99 14.77
N LEU A 368 6.10 8.92 15.42
CA LEU A 368 5.22 7.91 14.85
C LEU A 368 4.02 7.65 15.78
N MET A 369 2.92 7.21 15.18
CA MET A 369 1.70 6.83 15.86
C MET A 369 1.35 5.38 15.52
N VAL A 370 0.90 4.64 16.54
CA VAL A 370 0.29 3.31 16.42
C VAL A 370 -1.12 3.41 16.97
N ARG A 371 -2.11 2.93 16.23
CA ARG A 371 -3.51 3.03 16.63
C ARG A 371 -3.99 1.79 17.37
N ASP A 372 -5.02 2.03 18.19
CA ASP A 372 -5.78 0.99 18.89
C ASP A 372 -4.90 -0.01 19.66
N VAL A 373 -3.91 0.49 20.39
CA VAL A 373 -3.03 -0.31 21.25
C VAL A 373 -3.76 -0.72 22.52
N ASP A 374 -3.89 -2.03 22.76
CA ASP A 374 -4.59 -2.58 23.95
C ASP A 374 -3.66 -2.74 25.14
N PHE A 375 -3.76 -1.81 26.08
CA PHE A 375 -3.02 -1.85 27.35
C PHE A 375 -3.58 -2.87 28.37
N GLY A 376 -4.69 -3.52 28.07
CA GLY A 376 -5.34 -4.45 28.98
C GLY A 376 -5.55 -3.88 30.38
N ASP A 377 -5.06 -4.57 31.40
CA ASP A 377 -5.09 -4.11 32.81
C ASP A 377 -3.98 -3.12 33.18
N GLY A 378 -3.11 -2.81 32.21
CA GLY A 378 -2.04 -1.82 32.32
C GLY A 378 -0.65 -2.40 32.31
N ALA A 379 0.27 -1.65 31.72
CA ALA A 379 1.69 -1.92 31.67
C ALA A 379 2.46 -1.03 32.66
N LYS A 380 3.69 -1.42 32.99
CA LYS A 380 4.57 -0.70 33.91
C LYS A 380 5.91 -0.34 33.30
N ARG A 381 6.28 -1.01 32.21
CA ARG A 381 7.55 -0.81 31.53
C ARG A 381 7.33 -0.77 30.01
N PHE A 382 8.13 0.05 29.38
CA PHE A 382 8.33 0.08 27.94
C PHE A 382 9.75 -0.39 27.64
N LEU A 383 9.92 -1.24 26.64
CA LEU A 383 11.21 -1.67 26.13
C LEU A 383 11.30 -1.32 24.67
N ALA A 384 12.49 -0.94 24.23
CA ALA A 384 12.79 -0.58 22.84
C ALA A 384 14.13 -1.14 22.40
N GLY A 385 14.17 -1.74 21.20
CA GLY A 385 15.40 -2.08 20.50
C GLY A 385 15.89 -0.88 19.70
N VAL A 386 17.06 -0.34 20.02
CA VAL A 386 17.59 0.90 19.43
C VAL A 386 19.07 0.79 19.11
N ALA A 387 19.55 1.63 18.16
CA ALA A 387 20.97 1.79 17.87
C ALA A 387 21.29 3.26 17.64
N SER A 388 22.40 3.78 18.22
CA SER A 388 22.82 5.17 18.05
C SER A 388 24.32 5.30 17.87
N GLY A 389 24.73 6.03 16.84
CA GLY A 389 26.12 6.45 16.63
C GLY A 389 26.43 7.87 17.16
N THR A 390 25.42 8.56 17.72
CA THR A 390 25.51 9.93 18.26
C THR A 390 25.31 9.91 19.78
N GLU A 391 25.05 11.07 20.37
CA GLU A 391 24.69 11.17 21.81
C GLU A 391 23.34 10.51 22.13
N GLY A 392 22.59 10.07 21.09
CA GLY A 392 21.28 9.49 21.24
C GLY A 392 20.18 10.53 21.42
N GLY A 393 19.22 10.20 22.29
CA GLY A 393 18.06 11.05 22.53
C GLY A 393 17.08 10.41 23.48
N SER A 394 15.80 10.62 23.24
CA SER A 394 14.73 9.96 24.00
C SER A 394 13.48 9.74 23.19
N ILE A 395 12.70 8.74 23.60
CA ILE A 395 11.36 8.42 23.12
C ILE A 395 10.37 8.84 24.19
N GLU A 396 9.56 9.87 23.93
CA GLU A 396 8.41 10.21 24.78
C GLU A 396 7.25 9.33 24.39
N ILE A 397 6.70 8.56 25.33
CA ILE A 397 5.56 7.67 25.12
C ILE A 397 4.31 8.44 25.55
N ARG A 398 3.44 8.81 24.58
CA ARG A 398 2.28 9.66 24.80
C ARG A 398 0.98 8.96 24.39
N LEU A 399 -0.11 9.25 25.10
CA LEU A 399 -1.39 8.59 24.94
C LEU A 399 -2.40 9.49 24.21
N GLY A 400 -2.97 9.01 23.13
CA GLY A 400 -4.12 9.59 22.44
C GLY A 400 -3.84 10.78 21.55
N ALA A 401 -2.73 11.52 21.77
CA ALA A 401 -2.35 12.69 20.96
C ALA A 401 -0.87 13.02 21.13
N LEU A 402 -0.30 13.82 20.21
CA LEU A 402 1.08 14.31 20.28
C LEU A 402 1.39 15.09 21.57
N ASP A 403 0.44 15.88 22.04
CA ASP A 403 0.47 16.61 23.29
C ASP A 403 -0.29 15.90 24.42
N GLY A 404 -0.71 14.66 24.17
CA GLY A 404 -1.46 13.83 25.10
C GLY A 404 -0.66 13.47 26.35
N LYS A 405 -1.30 12.74 27.27
CA LYS A 405 -0.71 12.33 28.53
C LYS A 405 0.63 11.62 28.32
N LEU A 406 1.70 12.18 28.85
CA LEU A 406 3.01 11.54 28.91
C LEU A 406 2.97 10.33 29.86
N LEU A 407 3.16 9.13 29.32
CA LEU A 407 3.24 7.89 30.09
C LEU A 407 4.65 7.68 30.67
N GLY A 408 5.67 8.00 29.90
CA GLY A 408 7.08 7.87 30.29
C GLY A 408 8.03 8.38 29.21
N VAL A 409 9.31 8.39 29.55
CA VAL A 409 10.39 8.77 28.64
C VAL A 409 11.44 7.67 28.67
N CYS A 410 11.73 7.09 27.50
CA CYS A 410 12.80 6.12 27.32
C CYS A 410 14.04 6.85 26.80
N THR A 411 15.08 6.92 27.60
CA THR A 411 16.37 7.50 27.19
C THR A 411 17.08 6.51 26.27
N VAL A 412 17.56 6.99 25.13
CA VAL A 412 18.40 6.26 24.19
C VAL A 412 19.82 6.83 24.30
N SER A 413 20.75 6.02 24.80
CA SER A 413 22.17 6.39 24.90
C SER A 413 22.91 6.00 23.62
N ASN A 414 24.13 6.56 23.45
CA ASN A 414 25.06 6.11 22.42
C ASN A 414 25.36 4.62 22.56
N THR A 415 25.06 3.84 21.55
CA THR A 415 25.33 2.38 21.50
C THR A 415 26.62 2.05 20.75
N ARG A 416 27.41 3.05 20.41
CA ARG A 416 28.69 2.94 19.68
C ARG A 416 28.57 2.56 18.21
N GLY A 417 27.40 2.84 17.60
CA GLY A 417 27.19 2.69 16.16
C GLY A 417 25.75 2.47 15.75
N TRP A 418 25.44 2.88 14.54
CA TRP A 418 24.11 2.84 13.93
C TRP A 418 23.54 1.41 13.71
N ASN A 419 24.36 0.37 13.85
CA ASN A 419 24.00 -1.05 13.74
C ASN A 419 24.40 -1.86 15.00
N THR A 420 24.68 -1.16 16.11
CA THR A 420 24.93 -1.78 17.42
C THR A 420 23.67 -1.67 18.25
N TRP A 421 22.86 -2.70 18.19
CA TRP A 421 21.53 -2.74 18.78
C TRP A 421 21.58 -3.08 20.26
N GLU A 422 20.90 -2.27 21.07
CA GLU A 422 20.76 -2.45 22.52
C GLU A 422 19.28 -2.29 22.92
N VAL A 423 18.90 -2.94 24.01
CA VAL A 423 17.57 -2.78 24.59
C VAL A 423 17.60 -1.67 25.62
N GLN A 424 16.81 -0.64 25.40
CA GLN A 424 16.57 0.42 26.39
C GLN A 424 15.20 0.21 27.04
N ALA A 425 15.08 0.63 28.30
CA ALA A 425 13.85 0.42 29.06
C ALA A 425 13.46 1.67 29.86
N ALA A 426 12.16 1.92 29.95
CA ALA A 426 11.61 3.00 30.76
C ALA A 426 10.44 2.51 31.61
N ARG A 427 10.28 3.11 32.79
CA ARG A 427 9.03 2.98 33.55
C ARG A 427 7.97 3.87 32.92
N ILE A 428 6.76 3.36 32.80
CA ILE A 428 5.62 4.10 32.30
C ILE A 428 4.50 4.19 33.34
N SER A 429 3.78 5.28 33.33
CA SER A 429 2.58 5.45 34.15
C SER A 429 1.46 4.60 33.59
N LYS A 430 0.59 4.11 34.48
CA LYS A 430 -0.47 3.18 34.13
C LYS A 430 -1.46 3.78 33.12
N ALA A 431 -1.63 3.09 32.01
CA ALA A 431 -2.74 3.22 31.06
C ALA A 431 -3.53 1.91 31.03
N LYS A 432 -4.80 1.91 30.68
CA LYS A 432 -5.69 0.74 30.59
C LYS A 432 -6.60 0.87 29.38
N GLY A 433 -6.99 -0.28 28.82
CA GLY A 433 -7.89 -0.34 27.66
C GLY A 433 -7.19 0.03 26.37
N VAL A 434 -7.95 0.35 25.33
CA VAL A 434 -7.46 0.60 23.98
C VAL A 434 -7.27 2.09 23.73
N HIS A 435 -6.09 2.46 23.25
CA HIS A 435 -5.72 3.86 22.97
C HIS A 435 -4.74 3.95 21.80
N ASP A 436 -4.75 5.08 21.10
CA ASP A 436 -3.66 5.45 20.21
C ASP A 436 -2.39 5.79 21.00
N LEU A 437 -1.26 5.35 20.51
CA LEU A 437 0.04 5.53 21.14
C LEU A 437 0.96 6.31 20.22
N TYR A 438 1.57 7.36 20.76
CA TYR A 438 2.53 8.22 20.08
C TYR A 438 3.92 8.04 20.67
N PHE A 439 4.90 7.85 19.80
CA PHE A 439 6.31 7.95 20.12
C PHE A 439 6.86 9.24 19.55
N VAL A 440 7.18 10.20 20.40
CA VAL A 440 7.73 11.50 20.01
C VAL A 440 9.22 11.52 20.34
N PHE A 441 10.04 11.80 19.34
CA PHE A 441 11.49 11.72 19.46
C PHE A 441 12.07 13.07 19.87
N LYS A 442 13.00 13.07 20.83
CA LYS A 442 13.63 14.27 21.37
C LYS A 442 15.14 14.08 21.50
N GLY A 443 15.90 15.11 21.12
CA GLY A 443 17.36 15.10 21.22
C GLY A 443 18.01 16.36 20.68
N GLY A 444 19.27 16.26 20.31
CA GLY A 444 20.04 17.33 19.67
C GLY A 444 19.67 17.54 18.20
N GLU A 445 20.56 18.18 17.44
CA GLU A 445 20.42 18.36 15.99
C GLU A 445 20.92 17.11 15.25
N GLY A 446 20.27 16.81 14.10
CA GLY A 446 20.59 15.68 13.22
C GLY A 446 20.00 14.36 13.70
N ASP A 447 20.42 13.25 13.07
CA ASP A 447 19.93 11.93 13.37
C ASP A 447 20.27 11.49 14.79
N LEU A 448 19.25 11.04 15.51
CA LEU A 448 19.37 10.70 16.94
C LEU A 448 19.73 9.23 17.14
N PHE A 449 18.91 8.34 16.60
CA PHE A 449 19.05 6.88 16.73
C PHE A 449 18.18 6.15 15.72
N ASN A 450 18.42 4.86 15.55
CA ASN A 450 17.54 3.92 14.83
C ASN A 450 16.65 3.18 15.84
N PHE A 451 15.40 2.85 15.44
CA PHE A 451 14.41 2.22 16.28
C PHE A 451 13.84 0.98 15.58
N ASP A 452 14.09 -0.22 16.15
CA ASP A 452 13.81 -1.52 15.53
C ASP A 452 12.48 -2.13 16.02
N TRP A 453 12.25 -2.13 17.32
CA TRP A 453 11.05 -2.71 17.90
C TRP A 453 10.75 -2.14 19.29
N TRP A 454 9.51 -2.39 19.74
CA TRP A 454 9.09 -2.06 21.09
C TRP A 454 8.14 -3.11 21.67
N THR A 455 7.99 -3.11 22.99
CA THR A 455 6.99 -3.91 23.72
C THR A 455 6.65 -3.28 25.06
N LEU A 456 5.53 -3.65 25.63
CA LEU A 456 5.11 -3.27 26.99
C LEU A 456 5.18 -4.47 27.93
N GLU A 457 5.45 -4.21 29.23
CA GLU A 457 5.47 -5.19 30.31
C GLU A 457 4.68 -4.72 31.53
#